data_4ac3b387f1f0354da960f8dd62031469
#
_entry.id   4ac3b387f1f0354da960f8dd62031469
#
_cell.length_a   1.000
_cell.length_b   1.000
_cell.length_c   1.000
_cell.angle_alpha   90.00
_cell.angle_beta   90.00
_cell.angle_gamma   90.00
#
_symmetry.space_group_name_H-M   'P 1'
#
loop_
_entity.id
_entity.type
_entity.pdbx_description
1 polymer ?
#
loop_
_entity_poly.entity_id
_entity_poly.type
_entity_poly.pdbx_seq_one_letter_code
_entity_poly.pdbx_strand_id
1 'polypeptide(L)'
;KQNKMADKRLNIKVRVDGAKKAKQDLKGVSGGISKLGKAAGIAAAAFFGAKKLIAGIQKTVELAAKLEGVERGFINLTKAAGFSSQTFNSLQKATDGTITSVELMTQANNAMLLGIFDSEDQMANMFDTAQRLAKALGQDTRFGIESLVTGMGRQSKLMLDNLGIMVKAEDAYKQFAESVGITVSELTDQQRKQAFV
;
A
#
# COMPACT_ATOMS: atom_id res chain seq x y z
N LYS A 1 23.00 21.23 -50.11
CA LYS A 1 21.70 20.48 -50.18
C LYS A 1 21.84 19.03 -49.71
N GLN A 2 23.04 18.43 -49.75
CA GLN A 2 23.24 17.02 -49.28
C GLN A 2 23.22 16.86 -47.77
N ASN A 3 23.61 17.90 -47.00
CA ASN A 3 23.67 17.82 -45.53
C ASN A 3 22.29 17.74 -44.83
N LYS A 4 21.24 18.29 -45.45
CA LYS A 4 19.87 18.29 -44.89
C LYS A 4 19.17 16.92 -44.97
N MET A 5 19.54 16.07 -45.96
CA MET A 5 18.99 14.74 -46.08
C MET A 5 19.64 13.71 -45.14
N ALA A 6 20.94 13.88 -44.83
CA ALA A 6 21.65 13.05 -43.87
C ALA A 6 21.09 13.23 -42.45
N ASP A 7 20.82 14.49 -42.07
CA ASP A 7 20.24 14.82 -40.74
C ASP A 7 18.83 14.24 -40.55
N LYS A 8 17.99 14.26 -41.61
CA LYS A 8 16.65 13.62 -41.52
C LYS A 8 16.71 12.10 -41.36
N ARG A 9 17.66 11.44 -42.03
CA ARG A 9 17.82 9.97 -41.90
C ARG A 9 18.37 9.58 -40.54
N LEU A 10 19.26 10.35 -39.96
CA LEU A 10 19.81 10.14 -38.62
C LEU A 10 18.70 10.27 -37.54
N ASN A 11 17.89 11.33 -37.64
CA ASN A 11 16.77 11.55 -36.71
C ASN A 11 15.70 10.46 -36.78
N ILE A 12 15.40 9.89 -37.96
CA ILE A 12 14.44 8.79 -38.11
C ILE A 12 15.01 7.52 -37.51
N LYS A 13 16.30 7.23 -37.66
CA LYS A 13 16.96 6.05 -37.12
C LYS A 13 16.97 6.06 -35.59
N VAL A 14 17.31 7.20 -34.98
CA VAL A 14 17.30 7.36 -33.52
C VAL A 14 15.89 7.18 -32.94
N ARG A 15 14.85 7.69 -33.60
CA ARG A 15 13.45 7.48 -33.17
C ARG A 15 13.01 6.03 -33.24
N VAL A 16 13.43 5.29 -34.27
CA VAL A 16 13.08 3.88 -34.46
C VAL A 16 13.81 2.99 -33.42
N ASP A 17 15.07 3.28 -33.18
CA ASP A 17 15.86 2.52 -32.20
C ASP A 17 15.38 2.79 -30.76
N GLY A 18 15.03 4.02 -30.42
CA GLY A 18 14.37 4.35 -29.15
C GLY A 18 13.03 3.66 -28.95
N ALA A 19 12.19 3.58 -29.97
CA ALA A 19 10.91 2.89 -29.94
C ALA A 19 11.06 1.37 -29.80
N LYS A 20 12.08 0.75 -30.43
CA LYS A 20 12.38 -0.68 -30.27
C LYS A 20 12.88 -1.01 -28.87
N LYS A 21 13.77 -0.19 -28.31
CA LYS A 21 14.28 -0.35 -26.94
C LYS A 21 13.16 -0.19 -25.92
N ALA A 22 12.33 0.84 -26.06
CA ALA A 22 11.16 1.05 -25.22
C ALA A 22 10.16 -0.13 -25.29
N LYS A 23 9.99 -0.76 -26.45
CA LYS A 23 9.16 -1.94 -26.63
C LYS A 23 9.73 -3.21 -26.00
N GLN A 24 11.04 -3.34 -25.95
CA GLN A 24 11.75 -4.41 -25.25
C GLN A 24 11.68 -4.22 -23.73
N ASP A 25 11.89 -3.00 -23.25
CA ASP A 25 11.82 -2.64 -21.84
C ASP A 25 10.38 -2.86 -21.29
N LEU A 26 9.34 -2.50 -22.08
CA LEU A 26 7.95 -2.78 -21.75
C LEU A 26 7.63 -4.29 -21.69
N LYS A 27 8.22 -5.12 -22.56
CA LYS A 27 8.05 -6.58 -22.48
C LYS A 27 8.72 -7.16 -21.23
N GLY A 28 9.87 -6.63 -20.83
CA GLY A 28 10.55 -7.02 -19.60
C GLY A 28 9.73 -6.68 -18.36
N VAL A 29 9.17 -5.47 -18.30
CA VAL A 29 8.31 -5.00 -17.21
C VAL A 29 7.00 -5.82 -17.15
N SER A 30 6.33 -6.05 -18.28
CA SER A 30 5.10 -6.84 -18.31
C SER A 30 5.34 -8.32 -17.95
N GLY A 31 6.47 -8.88 -18.33
CA GLY A 31 6.91 -10.22 -17.94
C GLY A 31 7.24 -10.34 -16.45
N GLY A 32 7.85 -9.30 -15.86
CA GLY A 32 8.11 -9.19 -14.42
C GLY A 32 6.81 -9.11 -13.62
N ILE A 33 5.91 -8.22 -13.98
CA ILE A 33 4.59 -8.05 -13.35
C ILE A 33 3.76 -9.34 -13.45
N SER A 34 3.79 -10.03 -14.59
CA SER A 34 3.10 -11.32 -14.77
C SER A 34 3.66 -12.44 -13.90
N LYS A 35 4.99 -12.49 -13.69
CA LYS A 35 5.63 -13.46 -12.79
C LYS A 35 5.33 -13.16 -11.32
N LEU A 36 5.33 -11.89 -10.93
CA LEU A 36 4.97 -11.44 -9.59
C LEU A 36 3.49 -11.73 -9.28
N GLY A 37 2.58 -11.45 -10.22
CA GLY A 37 1.16 -11.76 -10.09
C GLY A 37 0.88 -13.25 -9.91
N LYS A 38 1.66 -14.14 -10.56
CA LYS A 38 1.54 -15.59 -10.38
C LYS A 38 2.11 -16.07 -9.04
N ALA A 39 3.22 -15.49 -8.57
CA ALA A 39 3.86 -15.87 -7.32
C ALA A 39 3.09 -15.40 -6.08
N ALA A 40 2.44 -14.24 -6.15
CA ALA A 40 1.71 -13.64 -5.05
C ALA A 40 0.17 -13.83 -5.11
N GLY A 41 -0.34 -14.56 -6.12
CA GLY A 41 -1.79 -14.70 -6.33
C GLY A 41 -2.49 -13.39 -6.72
N ILE A 42 -1.74 -12.35 -7.03
CA ILE A 42 -2.23 -11.02 -7.39
C ILE A 42 -2.46 -10.99 -8.91
N ALA A 43 -3.69 -10.81 -9.34
CA ALA A 43 -4.02 -10.57 -10.74
C ALA A 43 -3.62 -9.14 -11.17
N ALA A 44 -2.31 -8.90 -11.30
CA ALA A 44 -1.77 -7.60 -11.72
C ALA A 44 -2.30 -7.16 -13.12
N ALA A 45 -2.75 -8.11 -13.94
CA ALA A 45 -3.34 -7.84 -15.25
C ALA A 45 -4.66 -7.03 -15.21
N ALA A 46 -5.41 -7.09 -14.10
CA ALA A 46 -6.64 -6.30 -13.95
C ALA A 46 -6.33 -4.82 -13.62
N PHE A 47 -5.14 -4.54 -13.12
CA PHE A 47 -4.73 -3.20 -12.69
C PHE A 47 -4.30 -2.30 -13.86
N PHE A 48 -3.69 -2.88 -14.87
CA PHE A 48 -3.29 -2.18 -16.07
C PHE A 48 -4.23 -2.54 -17.23
N GLY A 49 -5.48 -2.07 -17.16
CA GLY A 49 -6.36 -2.14 -18.31
C GLY A 49 -5.62 -1.65 -19.56
N ALA A 50 -5.42 -2.54 -20.53
CA ALA A 50 -4.49 -2.44 -21.64
C ALA A 50 -4.62 -1.20 -22.56
N LYS A 51 -5.54 -0.29 -22.28
CA LYS A 51 -5.89 0.82 -23.19
C LYS A 51 -5.39 2.23 -22.79
N LYS A 52 -4.75 2.42 -21.62
CA LYS A 52 -4.25 3.74 -21.21
C LYS A 52 -2.73 3.87 -21.13
N LEU A 53 -1.97 2.89 -21.59
CA LEU A 53 -0.51 2.81 -21.44
C LEU A 53 0.32 3.60 -22.46
N ILE A 54 -0.29 4.35 -23.38
CA ILE A 54 0.44 4.92 -24.53
C ILE A 54 0.98 6.36 -24.28
N ALA A 55 0.63 7.00 -23.18
CA ALA A 55 0.92 8.43 -23.03
C ALA A 55 2.16 8.81 -22.16
N GLY A 56 3.05 7.87 -21.83
CA GLY A 56 4.23 8.30 -21.07
C GLY A 56 5.16 7.17 -20.61
N ILE A 57 6.02 6.70 -21.50
CA ILE A 57 6.98 5.61 -21.23
C ILE A 57 7.84 5.86 -19.98
N GLN A 58 8.25 7.08 -19.70
CA GLN A 58 9.03 7.43 -18.50
C GLN A 58 8.22 7.27 -17.20
N LYS A 59 6.98 7.74 -17.18
CA LYS A 59 6.08 7.57 -16.02
C LYS A 59 5.74 6.11 -15.76
N THR A 60 5.71 5.28 -16.80
CA THR A 60 5.40 3.85 -16.68
C THR A 60 6.52 3.06 -16.01
N VAL A 61 7.78 3.38 -16.32
CA VAL A 61 8.95 2.74 -15.71
C VAL A 61 9.08 3.14 -14.23
N GLU A 62 8.89 4.42 -13.93
CA GLU A 62 8.91 4.92 -12.54
C GLU A 62 7.78 4.30 -11.70
N LEU A 63 6.58 4.22 -12.26
CA LEU A 63 5.43 3.59 -11.61
C LEU A 63 5.65 2.09 -11.38
N ALA A 64 6.24 1.40 -12.34
CA ALA A 64 6.57 -0.02 -12.22
C ALA A 64 7.63 -0.28 -11.15
N ALA A 65 8.68 0.54 -11.08
CA ALA A 65 9.72 0.47 -10.04
C ALA A 65 9.13 0.74 -8.64
N LYS A 66 8.24 1.73 -8.53
CA LYS A 66 7.54 2.02 -7.28
C LYS A 66 6.65 0.87 -6.85
N LEU A 67 5.91 0.26 -7.78
CA LEU A 67 5.08 -0.91 -7.51
C LEU A 67 5.92 -2.10 -7.02
N GLU A 68 7.02 -2.40 -7.69
CA GLU A 68 7.93 -3.47 -7.30
C GLU A 68 8.54 -3.22 -5.90
N GLY A 69 8.86 -1.97 -5.57
CA GLY A 69 9.34 -1.58 -4.25
C GLY A 69 8.31 -1.80 -3.15
N VAL A 70 7.06 -1.39 -3.38
CA VAL A 70 5.95 -1.56 -2.44
C VAL A 70 5.64 -3.05 -2.21
N GLU A 71 5.62 -3.86 -3.26
CA GLU A 71 5.35 -5.29 -3.17
C GLU A 71 6.46 -6.04 -2.45
N ARG A 72 7.74 -5.77 -2.76
CA ARG A 72 8.86 -6.34 -2.03
C ARG A 72 8.84 -5.94 -0.55
N GLY A 73 8.53 -4.69 -0.27
CA GLY A 73 8.33 -4.20 1.09
C GLY A 73 7.26 -5.00 1.82
N PHE A 74 6.11 -5.19 1.19
CA PHE A 74 5.00 -5.95 1.76
C PHE A 74 5.39 -7.40 2.08
N ILE A 75 6.01 -8.11 1.13
CA ILE A 75 6.46 -9.50 1.34
C ILE A 75 7.45 -9.60 2.50
N ASN A 76 8.44 -8.69 2.55
CA ASN A 76 9.45 -8.70 3.58
C ASN A 76 8.89 -8.38 4.97
N LEU A 77 8.02 -7.36 5.06
CA LEU A 77 7.38 -6.95 6.31
C LEU A 77 6.40 -8.02 6.82
N THR A 78 5.59 -8.60 5.94
CA THR A 78 4.69 -9.72 6.27
C THR A 78 5.46 -10.88 6.87
N LYS A 79 6.60 -11.26 6.24
CA LYS A 79 7.47 -12.30 6.76
C LYS A 79 8.11 -11.92 8.09
N ALA A 80 8.59 -10.70 8.25
CA ALA A 80 9.20 -10.22 9.49
C ALA A 80 8.20 -10.16 10.65
N ALA A 81 6.93 -9.83 10.37
CA ALA A 81 5.84 -9.83 11.34
C ALA A 81 5.32 -11.24 11.68
N GLY A 82 5.79 -12.30 11.00
CA GLY A 82 5.30 -13.65 11.18
C GLY A 82 3.89 -13.90 10.61
N PHE A 83 3.44 -13.01 9.71
CA PHE A 83 2.13 -13.14 9.05
C PHE A 83 2.19 -14.14 7.90
N SER A 84 1.03 -14.67 7.50
CA SER A 84 0.96 -15.69 6.45
C SER A 84 1.09 -15.10 5.04
N SER A 85 1.33 -15.95 4.04
CA SER A 85 1.27 -15.57 2.64
C SER A 85 -0.13 -15.18 2.16
N GLN A 86 -1.15 -15.43 2.96
CA GLN A 86 -2.55 -15.08 2.68
C GLN A 86 -2.93 -13.67 3.15
N THR A 87 -2.07 -12.99 3.88
CA THR A 87 -2.33 -11.64 4.45
C THR A 87 -2.90 -10.68 3.40
N PHE A 88 -2.34 -10.65 2.18
CA PHE A 88 -2.85 -9.78 1.13
C PHE A 88 -4.32 -10.11 0.76
N ASN A 89 -4.64 -11.39 0.61
CA ASN A 89 -5.99 -11.83 0.28
C ASN A 89 -6.98 -11.51 1.40
N SER A 90 -6.56 -11.64 2.65
CA SER A 90 -7.36 -11.29 3.83
C SER A 90 -7.68 -9.80 3.85
N LEU A 91 -6.67 -8.94 3.61
CA LEU A 91 -6.84 -7.50 3.52
C LEU A 91 -7.69 -7.07 2.33
N GLN A 92 -7.53 -7.72 1.17
CA GLN A 92 -8.35 -7.45 -0.01
C GLN A 92 -9.83 -7.77 0.23
N LYS A 93 -10.12 -8.87 0.92
CA LYS A 93 -11.47 -9.23 1.35
C LYS A 93 -12.03 -8.23 2.36
N ALA A 94 -11.23 -7.87 3.36
CA ALA A 94 -11.61 -6.92 4.41
C ALA A 94 -11.97 -5.54 3.85
N THR A 95 -11.42 -5.17 2.69
CA THR A 95 -11.69 -3.89 2.04
C THR A 95 -12.65 -3.99 0.85
N ASP A 96 -13.32 -5.15 0.65
CA ASP A 96 -14.24 -5.42 -0.48
C ASP A 96 -13.63 -5.06 -1.86
N GLY A 97 -12.30 -5.05 -1.98
CA GLY A 97 -11.59 -4.62 -3.20
C GLY A 97 -11.83 -3.15 -3.58
N THR A 98 -12.27 -2.30 -2.66
CA THR A 98 -12.57 -0.88 -2.91
C THR A 98 -11.34 0.01 -2.93
N ILE A 99 -10.17 -0.53 -2.60
CA ILE A 99 -8.86 0.13 -2.64
C ILE A 99 -7.94 -0.62 -3.60
N THR A 100 -7.05 0.10 -4.28
CA THR A 100 -6.11 -0.53 -5.22
C THR A 100 -5.09 -1.40 -4.48
N SER A 101 -4.58 -2.45 -5.14
CA SER A 101 -3.57 -3.35 -4.55
C SER A 101 -2.33 -2.60 -4.05
N VAL A 102 -1.88 -1.58 -4.78
CA VAL A 102 -0.72 -0.76 -4.39
C VAL A 102 -1.00 0.05 -3.15
N GLU A 103 -2.15 0.70 -3.09
CA GLU A 103 -2.57 1.49 -1.92
C GLU A 103 -2.76 0.58 -0.71
N LEU A 104 -3.41 -0.58 -0.90
CA LEU A 104 -3.61 -1.57 0.15
C LEU A 104 -2.27 -2.05 0.74
N MET A 105 -1.33 -2.46 -0.12
CA MET A 105 0.01 -2.85 0.32
C MET A 105 0.76 -1.69 0.98
N THR A 106 0.62 -0.47 0.47
CA THR A 106 1.25 0.71 1.07
C THR A 106 0.74 0.95 2.49
N GLN A 107 -0.57 0.90 2.69
CA GLN A 107 -1.15 1.09 4.03
C GLN A 107 -0.81 -0.07 4.97
N ALA A 108 -0.82 -1.30 4.48
CA ALA A 108 -0.39 -2.46 5.26
C ALA A 108 1.10 -2.38 5.65
N ASN A 109 1.98 -1.95 4.73
CA ASN A 109 3.39 -1.70 5.03
C ASN A 109 3.55 -0.65 6.14
N ASN A 110 2.81 0.46 6.05
CA ASN A 110 2.82 1.50 7.07
C ASN A 110 2.35 0.95 8.42
N ALA A 111 1.28 0.17 8.43
CA ALA A 111 0.74 -0.44 9.65
C ALA A 111 1.75 -1.39 10.31
N MET A 112 2.39 -2.25 9.52
CA MET A 112 3.43 -3.17 10.00
C MET A 112 4.67 -2.43 10.51
N LEU A 113 5.14 -1.40 9.79
CA LEU A 113 6.29 -0.58 10.23
C LEU A 113 6.01 0.19 11.52
N LEU A 114 4.78 0.62 11.72
CA LEU A 114 4.36 1.30 12.94
C LEU A 114 4.12 0.33 14.12
N GLY A 115 4.08 -0.99 13.85
CA GLY A 115 3.87 -2.02 14.87
C GLY A 115 2.53 -1.89 15.59
N ILE A 116 1.45 -1.59 14.84
CA ILE A 116 0.13 -1.35 15.42
C ILE A 116 -0.63 -2.66 15.63
N PHE A 117 -0.33 -3.68 14.85
CA PHE A 117 -1.06 -4.95 14.85
C PHE A 117 -0.15 -6.13 15.16
N ASP A 118 -0.64 -7.02 16.02
CA ASP A 118 0.08 -8.24 16.43
C ASP A 118 -0.27 -9.45 15.55
N SER A 119 -1.34 -9.35 14.75
CA SER A 119 -1.77 -10.41 13.84
C SER A 119 -2.36 -9.87 12.55
N GLU A 120 -2.35 -10.72 11.50
CA GLU A 120 -2.99 -10.40 10.22
C GLU A 120 -4.51 -10.25 10.35
N ASP A 121 -5.14 -11.03 11.22
CA ASP A 121 -6.59 -10.97 11.47
C ASP A 121 -6.96 -9.64 12.13
N GLN A 122 -6.18 -9.18 13.10
CA GLN A 122 -6.38 -7.88 13.74
C GLN A 122 -6.27 -6.75 12.70
N MET A 123 -5.24 -6.78 11.85
CA MET A 123 -5.07 -5.80 10.78
C MET A 123 -6.24 -5.82 9.78
N ALA A 124 -6.69 -7.02 9.37
CA ALA A 124 -7.82 -7.16 8.46
C ALA A 124 -9.12 -6.63 9.06
N ASN A 125 -9.43 -6.97 10.32
CA ASN A 125 -10.62 -6.48 11.02
C ASN A 125 -10.61 -4.95 11.17
N MET A 126 -9.45 -4.36 11.44
CA MET A 126 -9.34 -2.92 11.58
C MET A 126 -9.45 -2.20 10.23
N PHE A 127 -8.94 -2.78 9.13
CA PHE A 127 -9.12 -2.25 7.78
C PHE A 127 -10.59 -2.32 7.34
N ASP A 128 -11.30 -3.41 7.65
CA ASP A 128 -12.76 -3.51 7.42
C ASP A 128 -13.52 -2.43 8.22
N THR A 129 -13.16 -2.26 9.49
CA THR A 129 -13.75 -1.20 10.34
C THR A 129 -13.52 0.18 9.75
N ALA A 130 -12.28 0.50 9.35
CA ALA A 130 -11.93 1.78 8.74
C ALA A 130 -12.69 2.05 7.44
N GLN A 131 -12.84 1.01 6.59
CA GLN A 131 -13.63 1.08 5.36
C GLN A 131 -15.10 1.39 5.66
N ARG A 132 -15.71 0.69 6.61
CA ARG A 132 -17.12 0.90 6.98
C ARG A 132 -17.36 2.29 7.54
N LEU A 133 -16.48 2.77 8.42
CA LEU A 133 -16.55 4.11 8.98
C LEU A 133 -16.40 5.18 7.88
N ALA A 134 -15.40 5.03 7.00
CA ALA A 134 -15.22 5.93 5.88
C ALA A 134 -16.47 6.01 4.99
N LYS A 135 -17.03 4.85 4.62
CA LYS A 135 -18.27 4.78 3.83
C LYS A 135 -19.46 5.46 4.54
N ALA A 136 -19.62 5.26 5.84
CA ALA A 136 -20.67 5.90 6.63
C ALA A 136 -20.54 7.43 6.67
N LEU A 137 -19.29 7.93 6.59
CA LEU A 137 -18.98 9.37 6.56
C LEU A 137 -18.90 9.94 5.13
N GLY A 138 -19.22 9.15 4.10
CA GLY A 138 -19.13 9.58 2.70
C GLY A 138 -17.70 9.74 2.18
N GLN A 139 -16.72 9.13 2.84
CA GLN A 139 -15.30 9.14 2.49
C GLN A 139 -14.91 7.86 1.75
N ASP A 140 -13.76 7.90 1.05
CA ASP A 140 -13.23 6.70 0.40
C ASP A 140 -12.49 5.77 1.38
N THR A 141 -12.36 4.49 1.00
CA THR A 141 -11.69 3.47 1.81
C THR A 141 -10.24 3.81 2.11
N ARG A 142 -9.52 4.41 1.16
CA ARG A 142 -8.13 4.82 1.33
C ARG A 142 -8.00 5.83 2.46
N PHE A 143 -8.83 6.88 2.44
CA PHE A 143 -8.85 7.90 3.49
C PHE A 143 -9.12 7.28 4.86
N GLY A 144 -10.07 6.34 4.93
CA GLY A 144 -10.40 5.65 6.17
C GLY A 144 -9.23 4.86 6.75
N ILE A 145 -8.60 4.03 5.93
CA ILE A 145 -7.46 3.21 6.37
C ILE A 145 -6.25 4.10 6.72
N GLU A 146 -5.95 5.13 5.91
CA GLU A 146 -4.84 6.06 6.17
C GLU A 146 -5.05 6.81 7.50
N SER A 147 -6.27 7.29 7.76
CA SER A 147 -6.62 7.96 9.02
C SER A 147 -6.47 7.01 10.21
N LEU A 148 -6.94 5.77 10.09
CA LEU A 148 -6.81 4.77 11.13
C LEU A 148 -5.34 4.44 11.42
N VAL A 149 -4.58 4.04 10.40
CA VAL A 149 -3.17 3.64 10.52
C VAL A 149 -2.32 4.78 11.10
N THR A 150 -2.51 6.00 10.60
CA THR A 150 -1.79 7.17 11.09
C THR A 150 -2.23 7.54 12.50
N GLY A 151 -3.53 7.50 12.77
CA GLY A 151 -4.10 7.81 14.08
C GLY A 151 -3.60 6.90 15.17
N MET A 152 -3.64 5.59 14.94
CA MET A 152 -3.14 4.58 15.89
C MET A 152 -1.61 4.61 15.99
N GLY A 153 -0.91 4.56 14.87
CA GLY A 153 0.55 4.47 14.84
C GLY A 153 1.26 5.69 15.42
N ARG A 154 0.66 6.87 15.32
CA ARG A 154 1.17 8.13 15.88
C ARG A 154 0.41 8.59 17.14
N GLN A 155 -0.53 7.80 17.62
CA GLN A 155 -1.41 8.15 18.75
C GLN A 155 -2.09 9.51 18.53
N SER A 156 -2.48 9.79 17.29
CA SER A 156 -3.08 11.06 16.88
C SER A 156 -4.60 11.00 17.00
N LYS A 157 -5.15 11.59 18.04
CA LYS A 157 -6.60 11.70 18.25
C LYS A 157 -7.29 12.40 17.08
N LEU A 158 -6.65 13.45 16.52
CA LEU A 158 -7.19 14.21 15.40
C LEU A 158 -7.40 13.33 14.14
N MET A 159 -6.49 12.40 13.88
CA MET A 159 -6.61 11.48 12.73
C MET A 159 -7.72 10.44 12.96
N LEU A 160 -7.92 9.99 14.19
CA LEU A 160 -9.01 9.07 14.54
C LEU A 160 -10.38 9.78 14.53
N ASP A 161 -10.41 11.05 14.92
CA ASP A 161 -11.63 11.90 14.87
C ASP A 161 -12.16 12.06 13.42
N ASN A 162 -11.29 12.03 12.42
CA ASN A 162 -11.68 11.98 11.00
C ASN A 162 -12.61 10.78 10.66
N LEU A 163 -12.59 9.74 11.47
CA LEU A 163 -13.44 8.56 11.38
C LEU A 163 -14.56 8.53 12.43
N GLY A 164 -14.72 9.62 13.18
CA GLY A 164 -15.65 9.69 14.31
C GLY A 164 -15.21 8.86 15.53
N ILE A 165 -13.95 8.44 15.56
CA ILE A 165 -13.39 7.66 16.69
C ILE A 165 -12.84 8.64 17.72
N MET A 166 -13.61 8.87 18.78
CA MET A 166 -13.21 9.72 19.90
C MET A 166 -12.45 8.92 20.95
N VAL A 167 -11.13 9.03 20.97
CA VAL A 167 -10.27 8.36 21.95
C VAL A 167 -9.84 9.33 23.06
N LYS A 168 -10.15 8.96 24.30
CA LYS A 168 -9.52 9.56 25.47
C LYS A 168 -8.26 8.76 25.79
N ALA A 169 -7.09 9.24 25.33
CA ALA A 169 -5.84 8.50 25.45
C ALA A 169 -5.53 8.04 26.87
N GLU A 170 -5.82 8.88 27.87
CA GLU A 170 -5.62 8.55 29.30
C GLU A 170 -6.46 7.35 29.73
N ASP A 171 -7.73 7.31 29.32
CA ASP A 171 -8.64 6.20 29.64
C ASP A 171 -8.20 4.93 28.92
N ALA A 172 -7.81 5.04 27.63
CA ALA A 172 -7.30 3.91 26.85
C ALA A 172 -6.02 3.32 27.46
N TYR A 173 -5.05 4.18 27.84
CA TYR A 173 -3.83 3.73 28.49
C TYR A 173 -4.10 3.08 29.85
N LYS A 174 -5.03 3.63 30.63
CA LYS A 174 -5.39 3.09 31.94
C LYS A 174 -6.01 1.70 31.80
N GLN A 175 -7.01 1.55 30.92
CA GLN A 175 -7.67 0.26 30.68
C GLN A 175 -6.69 -0.79 30.17
N PHE A 176 -5.80 -0.42 29.24
CA PHE A 176 -4.78 -1.34 28.73
C PHE A 176 -3.79 -1.74 29.82
N ALA A 177 -3.26 -0.80 30.58
CA ALA A 177 -2.34 -1.08 31.68
C ALA A 177 -2.97 -2.01 32.75
N GLU A 178 -4.23 -1.76 33.11
CA GLU A 178 -5.00 -2.63 34.00
C GLU A 178 -5.16 -4.06 33.43
N SER A 179 -5.40 -4.17 32.12
CA SER A 179 -5.58 -5.48 31.45
C SER A 179 -4.32 -6.36 31.44
N VAL A 180 -3.13 -5.72 31.42
CA VAL A 180 -1.84 -6.43 31.43
C VAL A 180 -1.15 -6.41 32.81
N GLY A 181 -1.78 -5.83 33.83
CA GLY A 181 -1.34 -5.87 35.22
C GLY A 181 -0.14 -4.97 35.54
N ILE A 182 0.02 -3.85 34.80
CA ILE A 182 1.10 -2.85 35.01
C ILE A 182 0.53 -1.45 35.19
N THR A 183 1.37 -0.47 35.50
CA THR A 183 0.95 0.92 35.60
C THR A 183 1.07 1.62 34.24
N VAL A 184 0.35 2.74 34.03
CA VAL A 184 0.42 3.56 32.80
C VAL A 184 1.85 4.06 32.51
N SER A 185 2.64 4.30 33.56
CA SER A 185 4.04 4.74 33.42
C SER A 185 4.97 3.65 32.88
N GLU A 186 4.62 2.38 33.07
CA GLU A 186 5.39 1.22 32.60
C GLU A 186 5.04 0.81 31.17
N LEU A 187 4.01 1.41 30.56
CA LEU A 187 3.64 1.12 29.17
C LEU A 187 4.75 1.53 28.21
N THR A 188 5.21 0.57 27.42
CA THR A 188 6.09 0.80 26.26
C THR A 188 5.36 1.58 25.16
N ASP A 189 6.11 2.17 24.21
CA ASP A 189 5.51 2.86 23.06
C ASP A 189 4.62 1.93 22.22
N GLN A 190 4.99 0.66 22.07
CA GLN A 190 4.19 -0.32 21.36
C GLN A 190 2.88 -0.60 22.11
N GLN A 191 2.93 -0.82 23.41
CA GLN A 191 1.74 -1.01 24.26
C GLN A 191 0.81 0.20 24.25
N ARG A 192 1.38 1.41 24.21
CA ARG A 192 0.59 2.65 24.06
C ARG A 192 -0.15 2.71 22.72
N LYS A 193 0.48 2.25 21.63
CA LYS A 193 -0.19 2.14 20.33
C LYS A 193 -1.30 1.08 20.35
N GLN A 194 -1.04 -0.06 20.99
CA GLN A 194 -2.03 -1.13 21.15
C GLN A 194 -3.23 -0.70 21.99
N ALA A 195 -3.06 0.19 22.94
CA ALA A 195 -4.16 0.73 23.72
C ALA A 195 -5.19 1.52 22.87
N PHE A 196 -4.86 1.86 21.62
CA PHE A 196 -5.76 2.51 20.66
C PHE A 196 -6.48 1.51 19.74
N VAL A 197 -6.14 0.22 19.80
CA VAL A 197 -6.70 -0.86 18.98
C VAL A 197 -7.87 -1.53 19.68
#